data_d124ebb15b7f6a25d1ab7cc755ddd787
#
_entry.id   d124ebb15b7f6a25d1ab7cc755ddd787
#
_cell.length_a   1.000
_cell.length_b   1.000
_cell.length_c   1.000
_cell.angle_alpha   90.00
_cell.angle_beta   90.00
_cell.angle_gamma   90.00
#
_symmetry.space_group_name_H-M   'P 1'
#
loop_
_entity.id
_entity.type
_entity.pdbx_description
1 polymer ?
#
loop_
_entity_poly.entity_id
_entity_poly.type
_entity_poly.pdbx_seq_one_letter_code
_entity_poly.pdbx_strand_id
1 'polypeptide(L)'
;GILYEIISDRQLHHFREQNPNQSGVIETGLWNYSRHPNYYGEILFWWGIFLFGNAYSGMNYLILAPISMTLMFWYASIPWIEIKILRTRPQYKEYQKRVHILFPEITILKRLFGR
;
A
#
# COMPACT_ATOMS: atom_id res chain seq x y z
N GLY A 1 -7.13 0.82 -9.32
CA GLY A 1 -5.99 1.41 -8.62
C GLY A 1 -6.25 2.83 -8.12
N ILE A 2 -6.81 3.69 -8.97
CA ILE A 2 -7.08 5.08 -8.60
C ILE A 2 -8.07 5.18 -7.44
N LEU A 3 -9.18 4.44 -7.51
CA LEU A 3 -10.16 4.46 -6.42
C LEU A 3 -9.56 3.97 -5.12
N TYR A 4 -8.75 2.92 -5.19
CA TYR A 4 -8.10 2.35 -4.02
C TYR A 4 -7.18 3.38 -3.37
N GLU A 5 -6.41 4.09 -4.19
CA GLU A 5 -5.51 5.13 -3.73
C GLU A 5 -6.27 6.30 -3.10
N ILE A 6 -7.33 6.78 -3.76
CA ILE A 6 -8.14 7.89 -3.26
C ILE A 6 -8.79 7.53 -1.92
N ILE A 7 -9.36 6.35 -1.82
CA ILE A 7 -10.05 5.92 -0.59
C ILE A 7 -9.04 5.80 0.55
N SER A 8 -7.88 5.18 0.30
CA SER A 8 -6.87 5.02 1.34
C SER A 8 -6.33 6.37 1.81
N ASP A 9 -6.11 7.31 0.90
CA ASP A 9 -5.63 8.64 1.26
C ASP A 9 -6.66 9.42 2.06
N ARG A 10 -7.94 9.30 1.70
CA ARG A 10 -9.02 9.94 2.46
C ARG A 10 -9.13 9.38 3.87
N GLN A 11 -9.01 8.06 4.00
CA GLN A 11 -9.06 7.42 5.31
C GLN A 11 -7.91 7.90 6.19
N LEU A 12 -6.72 7.99 5.64
CA LEU A 12 -5.56 8.48 6.38
C LEU A 12 -5.72 9.94 6.78
N HIS A 13 -6.20 10.78 5.85
CA HIS A 13 -6.42 12.20 6.13
C HIS A 13 -7.44 12.40 7.25
N HIS A 14 -8.55 11.67 7.17
CA HIS A 14 -9.59 11.74 8.20
C HIS A 14 -9.05 11.29 9.56
N PHE A 15 -8.26 10.22 9.58
CA PHE A 15 -7.64 9.75 10.81
C PHE A 15 -6.72 10.81 11.42
N ARG A 16 -5.93 11.49 10.60
CA ARG A 16 -5.02 12.53 11.06
C ARG A 16 -5.76 13.74 11.62
N GLU A 17 -6.91 14.09 11.05
CA GLU A 17 -7.74 15.18 11.55
C GLU A 17 -8.28 14.87 12.95
N GLN A 18 -8.62 13.61 13.21
CA GLN A 18 -9.13 13.19 14.50
C GLN A 18 -8.02 12.97 15.53
N ASN A 19 -6.77 12.90 15.08
CA ASN A 19 -5.61 12.68 15.93
C ASN A 19 -4.55 13.74 15.65
N PRO A 20 -4.81 15.01 16.01
CA PRO A 20 -3.93 16.12 15.64
C PRO A 20 -2.53 16.03 16.24
N ASN A 21 -2.34 15.27 17.29
CA ASN A 21 -1.02 15.09 17.92
C ASN A 21 -0.15 14.09 17.18
N GLN A 22 -0.64 13.51 16.08
CA GLN A 22 0.07 12.53 15.27
C GLN A 22 0.61 11.34 16.07
N SER A 23 -0.10 10.98 17.14
CA SER A 23 0.37 9.94 18.05
C SER A 23 -0.18 8.56 17.74
N GLY A 24 -1.17 8.46 16.84
CA GLY A 24 -1.83 7.20 16.55
C GLY A 24 -1.35 6.57 15.25
N VAL A 25 -1.69 5.29 15.10
CA VAL A 25 -1.45 4.52 13.88
C VAL A 25 -2.80 4.11 13.31
N ILE A 26 -3.05 4.42 12.03
CA ILE A 26 -4.30 4.02 11.40
C ILE A 26 -4.29 2.51 11.14
N GLU A 27 -5.38 1.84 11.57
CA GLU A 27 -5.51 0.40 11.42
C GLU A 27 -6.88 -0.01 10.88
N THR A 28 -7.71 0.96 10.48
CA THR A 28 -9.08 0.73 10.05
C THR A 28 -9.23 0.88 8.54
N GLY A 29 -10.35 0.38 7.99
CA GLY A 29 -10.62 0.47 6.57
C GLY A 29 -9.60 -0.32 5.76
N LEU A 30 -9.12 0.27 4.67
CA LEU A 30 -8.11 -0.38 3.82
C LEU A 30 -6.80 -0.62 4.56
N TRP A 31 -6.51 0.19 5.56
CA TRP A 31 -5.30 0.08 6.36
C TRP A 31 -5.30 -1.11 7.31
N ASN A 32 -6.44 -1.78 7.45
CA ASN A 32 -6.52 -3.03 8.19
C ASN A 32 -6.02 -4.22 7.36
N TYR A 33 -5.97 -4.08 6.05
CA TYR A 33 -5.59 -5.16 5.14
C TYR A 33 -4.20 -4.98 4.56
N SER A 34 -3.71 -3.75 4.51
CA SER A 34 -2.40 -3.43 3.96
C SER A 34 -1.80 -2.26 4.73
N ARG A 35 -0.49 -2.28 4.92
CA ARG A 35 0.21 -1.16 5.56
C ARG A 35 0.40 0.02 4.61
N HIS A 36 0.34 -0.23 3.32
CA HIS A 36 0.53 0.80 2.30
C HIS A 36 -0.50 0.67 1.19
N PRO A 37 -1.81 0.83 1.52
CA PRO A 37 -2.85 0.65 0.51
C PRO A 37 -2.78 1.71 -0.59
N ASN A 38 -2.30 2.91 -0.30
CA ASN A 38 -2.11 3.94 -1.29
C ASN A 38 -1.03 3.55 -2.32
N TYR A 39 0.07 2.97 -1.87
CA TYR A 39 1.10 2.48 -2.79
C TYR A 39 0.60 1.31 -3.61
N TYR A 40 -0.16 0.41 -3.00
CA TYR A 40 -0.76 -0.71 -3.71
C TYR A 40 -1.69 -0.21 -4.82
N GLY A 41 -2.49 0.80 -4.52
CA GLY A 41 -3.37 1.42 -5.52
C GLY A 41 -2.59 2.02 -6.68
N GLU A 42 -1.47 2.67 -6.39
CA GLU A 42 -0.64 3.25 -7.44
C GLU A 42 0.03 2.17 -8.30
N ILE A 43 0.50 1.11 -7.68
CA ILE A 43 1.08 -0.02 -8.41
C ILE A 43 0.02 -0.65 -9.33
N LEU A 44 -1.19 -0.86 -8.82
CA LEU A 44 -2.29 -1.38 -9.64
C LEU A 44 -2.59 -0.47 -10.83
N PHE A 45 -2.56 0.84 -10.61
CA PHE A 45 -2.82 1.81 -11.66
C PHE A 45 -1.81 1.68 -12.80
N TRP A 46 -0.52 1.62 -12.47
CA TRP A 46 0.53 1.56 -13.50
C TRP A 46 0.56 0.21 -14.20
N TRP A 47 0.32 -0.88 -13.48
CA TRP A 47 0.19 -2.19 -14.12
C TRP A 47 -1.03 -2.25 -15.03
N GLY A 48 -2.14 -1.61 -14.62
CA GLY A 48 -3.32 -1.50 -15.47
C GLY A 48 -3.05 -0.74 -16.75
N ILE A 49 -2.34 0.38 -16.66
CA ILE A 49 -1.94 1.15 -17.84
C ILE A 49 -1.06 0.32 -18.77
N PHE A 50 -0.11 -0.41 -18.22
CA PHE A 50 0.75 -1.27 -19.01
C PHE A 50 -0.06 -2.33 -19.76
N LEU A 51 -0.95 -3.02 -19.06
CA LEU A 51 -1.76 -4.08 -19.69
C LEU A 51 -2.63 -3.53 -20.81
N PHE A 52 -3.24 -2.37 -20.57
CA PHE A 52 -4.07 -1.72 -21.58
C PHE A 52 -3.23 -1.34 -22.81
N GLY A 53 -2.09 -0.70 -22.59
CA GLY A 53 -1.21 -0.30 -23.68
C GLY A 53 -0.61 -1.47 -24.45
N ASN A 54 -0.26 -2.54 -23.73
CA ASN A 54 0.29 -3.73 -24.34
C ASN A 54 -0.73 -4.44 -25.22
N ALA A 55 -1.98 -4.50 -24.79
CA ALA A 55 -3.06 -5.08 -25.57
C ALA A 55 -3.26 -4.33 -26.90
N TYR A 56 -2.95 -3.04 -26.91
CA TYR A 56 -3.14 -2.19 -28.08
C TYR A 56 -1.91 -2.21 -29.01
N SER A 57 -0.71 -2.10 -28.44
CA SER A 57 0.51 -1.92 -29.25
C SER A 57 1.43 -3.13 -29.29
N GLY A 58 1.31 -4.06 -28.34
CA GLY A 58 2.17 -5.23 -28.26
C GLY A 58 3.62 -4.92 -27.88
N MET A 59 3.90 -3.76 -27.31
CA MET A 59 5.27 -3.33 -27.00
C MET A 59 5.68 -3.80 -25.61
N ASN A 60 6.30 -4.99 -25.55
CA ASN A 60 6.63 -5.67 -24.31
C ASN A 60 7.67 -4.96 -23.45
N TYR A 61 8.56 -4.16 -24.05
CA TYR A 61 9.58 -3.45 -23.28
C TYR A 61 8.99 -2.38 -22.33
N LEU A 62 7.75 -1.98 -22.56
CA LEU A 62 7.07 -1.02 -21.69
C LEU A 62 6.83 -1.61 -20.29
N ILE A 63 6.97 -2.92 -20.11
CA ILE A 63 6.83 -3.56 -18.79
C ILE A 63 7.91 -3.06 -17.81
N LEU A 64 9.00 -2.49 -18.30
CA LEU A 64 10.06 -1.97 -17.45
C LEU A 64 9.56 -0.85 -16.55
N ALA A 65 8.57 -0.08 -16.99
CA ALA A 65 8.03 1.03 -16.19
C ALA A 65 7.31 0.54 -14.93
N PRO A 66 6.28 -0.32 -15.01
CA PRO A 66 5.62 -0.81 -13.79
C PRO A 66 6.54 -1.68 -12.92
N ILE A 67 7.46 -2.43 -13.52
CA ILE A 67 8.44 -3.21 -12.76
C ILE A 67 9.33 -2.27 -11.95
N SER A 68 9.87 -1.24 -12.58
CA SER A 68 10.75 -0.28 -11.91
C SER A 68 10.02 0.42 -10.77
N MET A 69 8.77 0.82 -10.97
CA MET A 69 7.99 1.47 -9.95
C MET A 69 7.71 0.53 -8.77
N THR A 70 7.35 -0.72 -9.05
CA THR A 70 7.09 -1.71 -8.02
C THR A 70 8.33 -1.95 -7.17
N LEU A 71 9.49 -2.11 -7.81
CA LEU A 71 10.74 -2.31 -7.11
C LEU A 71 11.13 -1.08 -6.28
N MET A 72 10.91 0.11 -6.81
CA MET A 72 11.17 1.35 -6.08
C MET A 72 10.36 1.42 -4.79
N PHE A 73 9.06 1.14 -4.87
CA PHE A 73 8.23 1.15 -3.67
C PHE A 73 8.66 0.08 -2.68
N TRP A 74 8.93 -1.12 -3.17
CA TRP A 74 9.27 -2.24 -2.30
C TRP A 74 10.60 -2.07 -1.60
N TYR A 75 11.63 -1.62 -2.31
CA TYR A 75 12.99 -1.57 -1.76
C TYR A 75 13.42 -0.22 -1.23
N ALA A 76 12.78 0.86 -1.65
CA ALA A 76 13.20 2.19 -1.26
C ALA A 76 12.13 2.93 -0.46
N SER A 77 10.96 3.15 -1.06
CA SER A 77 9.95 4.01 -0.45
C SER A 77 9.33 3.41 0.82
N ILE A 78 8.95 2.14 0.77
CA ILE A 78 8.30 1.50 1.92
C ILE A 78 9.26 1.36 3.09
N PRO A 79 10.48 0.80 2.95
CA PRO A 79 11.41 0.73 4.06
C PRO A 79 11.73 2.09 4.66
N TRP A 80 11.93 3.09 3.81
CA TRP A 80 12.29 4.43 4.27
C TRP A 80 11.17 5.05 5.11
N ILE A 81 9.93 4.98 4.62
CA ILE A 81 8.81 5.58 5.34
C ILE A 81 8.48 4.82 6.62
N GLU A 82 8.64 3.50 6.63
CA GLU A 82 8.38 2.70 7.83
C GLU A 82 9.40 2.97 8.92
N ILE A 83 10.66 3.15 8.56
CA ILE A 83 11.68 3.55 9.52
C ILE A 83 11.33 4.91 10.13
N LYS A 84 10.89 5.85 9.31
CA LYS A 84 10.50 7.17 9.76
C LYS A 84 9.30 7.11 10.70
N ILE A 85 8.29 6.29 10.38
CA ILE A 85 7.12 6.12 11.23
C ILE A 85 7.51 5.50 12.58
N LEU A 86 8.37 4.50 12.59
CA LEU A 86 8.81 3.86 13.82
C LEU A 86 9.52 4.82 14.78
N ARG A 87 10.23 5.81 14.24
CA ARG A 87 10.90 6.82 15.07
C ARG A 87 9.92 7.68 15.85
N THR A 88 8.77 8.00 15.25
CA THR A 88 7.77 8.86 15.87
C THR A 88 6.66 8.09 16.55
N ARG A 89 6.43 6.83 16.12
CA ARG A 89 5.33 5.99 16.62
C ARG A 89 5.84 4.57 16.85
N PRO A 90 6.50 4.30 17.98
CA PRO A 90 7.04 2.96 18.25
C PRO A 90 5.97 1.86 18.23
N GLN A 91 4.71 2.19 18.54
CA GLN A 91 3.61 1.23 18.50
C GLN A 91 3.30 0.71 17.11
N TYR A 92 3.82 1.34 16.06
CA TYR A 92 3.68 0.89 14.68
C TYR A 92 4.22 -0.53 14.50
N LYS A 93 5.17 -0.93 15.33
CA LYS A 93 5.76 -2.27 15.27
C LYS A 93 4.71 -3.38 15.44
N GLU A 94 3.74 -3.17 16.33
CA GLU A 94 2.64 -4.14 16.50
C GLU A 94 1.77 -4.23 15.26
N TYR A 95 1.50 -3.08 14.64
CA TYR A 95 0.75 -3.02 13.39
C TYR A 95 1.49 -3.75 12.28
N GLN A 96 2.81 -3.61 12.19
CA GLN A 96 3.63 -4.31 11.20
C GLN A 96 3.51 -5.84 11.32
N LYS A 97 3.32 -6.34 12.52
CA LYS A 97 3.18 -7.79 12.75
C LYS A 97 1.84 -8.33 12.28
N ARG A 98 0.79 -7.51 12.33
CA ARG A 98 -0.58 -7.95 12.05
C ARG A 98 -1.01 -7.74 10.61
N VAL A 99 -0.47 -6.75 9.93
CA VAL A 99 -0.95 -6.31 8.63
C VAL A 99 0.14 -6.46 7.58
N HIS A 100 -0.23 -7.02 6.42
CA HIS A 100 0.69 -7.23 5.32
C HIS A 100 1.27 -5.91 4.80
N ILE A 101 2.51 -5.97 4.32
CA ILE A 101 3.25 -4.77 3.94
C ILE A 101 2.62 -4.03 2.75
N LEU A 102 2.11 -4.74 1.77
CA LEU A 102 1.61 -4.11 0.53
C LEU A 102 0.30 -4.70 0.05
N PHE A 103 0.26 -6.02 -0.19
CA PHE A 103 -0.92 -6.66 -0.74
C PHE A 103 -1.99 -6.83 0.34
N PRO A 104 -3.25 -6.46 0.05
CA PRO A 104 -4.29 -6.61 1.06
C PRO A 104 -4.57 -8.09 1.35
N GLU A 105 -4.53 -8.44 2.63
CA GLU A 105 -4.88 -9.77 3.09
C GLU A 105 -6.34 -9.79 3.51
N ILE A 106 -7.11 -10.66 2.89
CA ILE A 106 -8.53 -10.83 3.20
C ILE A 106 -8.65 -11.90 4.28
N THR A 107 -9.52 -11.67 5.26
CA THR A 107 -9.72 -12.60 6.38
C THR A 107 -10.02 -14.03 5.91
N ILE A 108 -10.78 -14.16 4.82
CA ILE A 108 -11.10 -15.47 4.25
C ILE A 108 -9.83 -16.19 3.81
N LEU A 109 -8.91 -15.48 3.15
CA LEU A 109 -7.65 -16.07 2.72
C LEU A 109 -6.79 -16.49 3.90
N LYS A 110 -6.78 -15.70 4.97
CA LYS A 110 -6.06 -16.05 6.19
C LYS A 110 -6.60 -17.34 6.80
N ARG A 111 -7.91 -17.51 6.79
CA ARG A 111 -8.53 -18.74 7.30
C ARG A 111 -8.19 -19.96 6.44
N LEU A 112 -8.22 -19.80 5.12
CA LEU A 112 -7.92 -20.88 4.19
C LEU A 112 -6.47 -21.35 4.29
N PHE A 113 -5.55 -20.45 4.59
CA PHE A 113 -4.12 -20.77 4.66
C PHE A 113 -3.61 -20.89 6.09
N GLY A 114 -4.51 -20.98 7.09
CA GLY A 114 -4.12 -21.22 8.46
C GLY A 114 -3.46 -20.02 9.14
N ARG A 115 -3.77 -18.83 8.70
CA ARG A 115 -3.17 -17.61 9.25
C ARG A 115 -4.21 -16.70 9.87
#